data_77f65641809e20efc433266ec066c3e7
#
_entry.id   77f65641809e20efc433266ec066c3e7
#
_cell.length_a   1.000
_cell.length_b   1.000
_cell.length_c   1.000
_cell.angle_alpha   90.00
_cell.angle_beta   90.00
_cell.angle_gamma   90.00
#
_symmetry.space_group_name_H-M   'P 1'
#
loop_
_entity.id
_entity.type
_entity.pdbx_description
1 polymer ?
#
loop_
_entity_poly.entity_id
_entity_poly.type
_entity_poly.pdbx_seq_one_letter_code
_entity_poly.pdbx_strand_id
1 'polypeptide(L)'
;LDSDLFVNTDIEELWNLNIDNYCLAAAQDCSTIRNWGTPYAVAAGQTSRDRYFNAGVLCMNLDNIRKNGSLFQQVIDYLNDNPRTWLPDQDALNAIFSGKTLLIDEKWNYFIDEARKNNEKAEKKIYHYAATLLMLHTNNEIDRAYYFTILRTPWGEQMEDGLLCNSMGRIVDRTGMLEKLLKKVTQNNIRLVFYGGENSSIRNAMRLLNRNFDSCEWHEHLKENEIICDDNTVYIVSAEADDGNGLEILANAGLENGENYFITQRFLHYTEGGFAL
;
A
#
# COMPACT_ATOMS: atom_id res chain seq x y z
N LEU A 1 -2.03 17.03 -4.93
CA LEU A 1 -2.39 15.84 -4.13
C LEU A 1 -2.06 14.58 -4.91
N ASP A 2 -1.35 13.65 -4.29
CA ASP A 2 -1.11 12.32 -4.85
C ASP A 2 -2.39 11.48 -4.88
N SER A 3 -2.40 10.41 -5.67
CA SER A 3 -3.58 9.56 -5.88
C SER A 3 -3.78 8.51 -4.77
N ASP A 4 -2.80 8.32 -3.91
CA ASP A 4 -2.77 7.36 -2.81
C ASP A 4 -2.99 8.01 -1.43
N LEU A 5 -3.82 9.05 -1.40
CA LEU A 5 -4.18 9.79 -0.20
C LEU A 5 -5.60 9.44 0.27
N PHE A 6 -5.76 9.37 1.59
CA PHE A 6 -7.07 9.37 2.25
C PHE A 6 -7.28 10.69 2.98
N VAL A 7 -8.12 11.56 2.41
CA VAL A 7 -8.44 12.87 2.98
C VAL A 7 -9.56 12.71 4.00
N ASN A 8 -9.20 12.63 5.28
CA ASN A 8 -10.13 12.48 6.41
C ASN A 8 -10.32 13.79 7.19
N THR A 9 -10.20 14.92 6.52
CA THR A 9 -10.34 16.24 7.14
C THR A 9 -10.86 17.25 6.12
N ASP A 10 -11.35 18.40 6.62
CA ASP A 10 -11.60 19.55 5.78
C ASP A 10 -10.26 20.18 5.36
N ILE A 11 -10.12 20.49 4.10
CA ILE A 11 -8.92 21.13 3.53
C ILE A 11 -8.97 22.67 3.55
N GLU A 12 -10.03 23.27 4.08
CA GLU A 12 -10.19 24.74 4.10
C GLU A 12 -9.05 25.43 4.86
N GLU A 13 -8.61 24.86 5.99
CA GLU A 13 -7.46 25.39 6.74
C GLU A 13 -6.17 25.35 5.90
N LEU A 14 -5.93 24.27 5.16
CA LEU A 14 -4.78 24.14 4.26
C LEU A 14 -4.88 25.12 3.08
N TRP A 15 -6.09 25.27 2.52
CA TRP A 15 -6.33 26.19 1.41
C TRP A 15 -6.10 27.65 1.79
N ASN A 16 -6.46 28.03 3.01
CA ASN A 16 -6.37 29.41 3.51
C ASN A 16 -5.01 29.76 4.15
N LEU A 17 -4.01 28.89 4.02
CA LEU A 17 -2.67 29.17 4.49
C LEU A 17 -2.10 30.42 3.79
N ASN A 18 -1.53 31.35 4.58
CA ASN A 18 -0.76 32.45 4.00
C ASN A 18 0.61 31.97 3.55
N ILE A 19 0.75 31.84 2.24
CA ILE A 19 2.01 31.46 1.58
C ILE A 19 2.54 32.57 0.65
N ASP A 20 2.21 33.85 0.92
CA ASP A 20 2.60 34.98 0.07
C ASP A 20 4.11 35.09 -0.11
N ASN A 21 4.89 34.72 0.92
CA ASN A 21 6.35 34.75 0.89
C ASN A 21 7.02 33.47 0.44
N TYR A 22 6.23 32.46 0.08
CA TYR A 22 6.70 31.11 -0.28
C TYR A 22 6.23 30.71 -1.68
N CYS A 23 6.91 29.77 -2.29
CA CYS A 23 6.47 29.13 -3.53
C CYS A 23 5.47 28.02 -3.27
N LEU A 24 5.65 27.31 -2.16
CA LEU A 24 4.75 26.23 -1.77
C LEU A 24 4.75 26.03 -0.25
N ALA A 25 3.73 25.30 0.24
CA ALA A 25 3.69 24.74 1.58
C ALA A 25 3.56 23.20 1.48
N ALA A 26 4.31 22.49 2.31
CA ALA A 26 4.35 21.03 2.34
C ALA A 26 4.76 20.53 3.71
N ALA A 27 4.35 19.29 4.05
CA ALA A 27 4.78 18.63 5.28
C ALA A 27 6.19 18.03 5.12
N GLN A 28 6.96 18.04 6.20
CA GLN A 28 8.29 17.44 6.23
C GLN A 28 8.21 15.92 5.96
N ASP A 29 9.14 15.40 5.18
CA ASP A 29 9.26 13.97 4.93
C ASP A 29 10.18 13.29 5.96
N CYS A 30 9.62 13.00 7.13
CA CYS A 30 10.35 12.28 8.17
C CYS A 30 10.41 10.77 7.91
N SER A 31 9.43 10.23 7.18
CA SER A 31 9.26 8.79 7.00
C SER A 31 10.19 8.21 5.95
N THR A 32 10.29 8.83 4.78
CA THR A 32 11.22 8.39 3.72
C THR A 32 12.64 8.35 4.24
N ILE A 33 13.07 9.42 4.91
CA ILE A 33 14.43 9.52 5.46
C ILE A 33 14.71 8.44 6.51
N ARG A 34 13.69 8.09 7.31
CA ARG A 34 13.82 7.10 8.39
C ARG A 34 13.85 5.67 7.84
N ASN A 35 12.99 5.38 6.88
CA ASN A 35 12.70 4.01 6.46
C ASN A 35 13.42 3.59 5.17
N TRP A 36 13.75 4.53 4.29
CA TRP A 36 14.21 4.24 2.93
C TRP A 36 15.61 4.77 2.61
N GLY A 37 16.15 5.63 3.48
CA GLY A 37 17.48 6.20 3.34
C GLY A 37 17.47 7.68 2.97
N THR A 38 18.68 8.23 2.81
CA THR A 38 18.83 9.66 2.52
C THR A 38 18.48 9.98 1.07
N PRO A 39 17.46 10.85 0.81
CA PRO A 39 17.13 11.29 -0.53
C PRO A 39 18.32 11.94 -1.25
N TYR A 40 18.33 11.86 -2.58
CA TYR A 40 19.45 12.36 -3.37
C TYR A 40 19.69 13.87 -3.17
N ALA A 41 18.63 14.69 -3.17
CA ALA A 41 18.75 16.13 -2.97
C ALA A 41 19.39 16.48 -1.61
N VAL A 42 19.14 15.68 -0.56
CA VAL A 42 19.79 15.85 0.76
C VAL A 42 21.24 15.40 0.70
N ALA A 43 21.52 14.24 0.11
CA ALA A 43 22.87 13.70 -0.02
C ALA A 43 23.78 14.61 -0.86
N ALA A 44 23.23 15.28 -1.88
CA ALA A 44 23.92 16.25 -2.74
C ALA A 44 24.02 17.66 -2.13
N GLY A 45 23.49 17.88 -0.91
CA GLY A 45 23.55 19.19 -0.25
C GLY A 45 22.66 20.26 -0.89
N GLN A 46 21.68 19.88 -1.72
CA GLN A 46 20.77 20.79 -2.42
C GLN A 46 19.64 21.29 -1.50
N THR A 47 19.32 20.51 -0.48
CA THR A 47 18.44 20.89 0.64
C THR A 47 18.96 20.21 1.91
N SER A 48 18.49 20.67 3.08
CA SER A 48 18.83 20.04 4.35
C SER A 48 17.78 19.00 4.75
N ARG A 49 18.18 18.04 5.57
CA ARG A 49 17.30 16.95 6.03
C ARG A 49 16.06 17.44 6.76
N ASP A 50 16.22 18.46 7.57
CA ASP A 50 15.14 19.10 8.35
C ASP A 50 14.19 19.97 7.49
N ARG A 51 14.59 20.24 6.25
CA ARG A 51 13.78 21.04 5.30
C ARG A 51 13.21 20.19 4.17
N TYR A 52 13.61 18.91 4.08
CA TYR A 52 13.13 18.01 3.05
C TYR A 52 11.65 17.67 3.28
N PHE A 53 10.82 17.97 2.29
CA PHE A 53 9.37 17.77 2.35
C PHE A 53 8.93 16.64 1.41
N ASN A 54 7.79 16.04 1.75
CA ASN A 54 7.13 15.06 0.89
C ASN A 54 6.23 15.76 -0.13
N ALA A 55 6.29 15.32 -1.40
CA ALA A 55 5.57 15.92 -2.51
C ALA A 55 4.10 15.52 -2.63
N GLY A 56 3.61 14.57 -1.81
CA GLY A 56 2.25 14.04 -1.93
C GLY A 56 1.14 15.04 -1.65
N VAL A 57 1.40 16.04 -0.78
CA VAL A 57 0.45 17.13 -0.50
C VAL A 57 1.17 18.46 -0.60
N LEU A 58 0.81 19.24 -1.61
CA LEU A 58 1.41 20.54 -1.89
C LEU A 58 0.34 21.63 -1.99
N CYS A 59 0.50 22.72 -1.23
CA CYS A 59 -0.23 23.96 -1.48
C CYS A 59 0.72 24.91 -2.21
N MET A 60 0.39 25.32 -3.45
CA MET A 60 1.30 25.99 -4.36
C MET A 60 0.86 27.44 -4.61
N ASN A 61 1.77 28.41 -4.41
CA ASN A 61 1.61 29.77 -4.86
C ASN A 61 2.08 29.89 -6.31
N LEU A 62 1.15 29.74 -7.24
CA LEU A 62 1.46 29.71 -8.67
C LEU A 62 2.06 31.02 -9.17
N ASP A 63 1.74 32.19 -8.57
CA ASP A 63 2.29 33.45 -8.96
C ASP A 63 3.78 33.58 -8.58
N ASN A 64 4.14 33.10 -7.38
CA ASN A 64 5.54 33.09 -6.97
C ASN A 64 6.34 32.02 -7.75
N ILE A 65 5.72 30.89 -8.07
CA ILE A 65 6.36 29.87 -8.92
C ILE A 65 6.63 30.43 -10.31
N ARG A 66 5.66 31.10 -10.95
CA ARG A 66 5.81 31.69 -12.29
C ARG A 66 6.88 32.77 -12.33
N LYS A 67 7.05 33.58 -11.27
CA LYS A 67 8.12 34.58 -11.16
C LYS A 67 9.52 33.97 -11.18
N ASN A 68 9.65 32.70 -10.79
CA ASN A 68 10.93 31.98 -10.83
C ASN A 68 11.21 31.30 -12.19
N GLY A 69 10.36 31.49 -13.19
CA GLY A 69 10.49 30.91 -14.53
C GLY A 69 9.62 29.62 -14.71
N SER A 70 9.95 28.89 -15.76
CA SER A 70 9.22 27.63 -16.07
C SER A 70 9.61 26.53 -15.09
N LEU A 71 8.69 26.11 -14.22
CA LEU A 71 8.90 24.98 -13.32
C LEU A 71 9.20 23.68 -14.11
N PHE A 72 8.48 23.46 -15.21
CA PHE A 72 8.71 22.30 -16.06
C PHE A 72 10.16 22.22 -16.55
N GLN A 73 10.70 23.35 -17.06
CA GLN A 73 12.08 23.37 -17.53
C GLN A 73 13.07 23.14 -16.40
N GLN A 74 12.86 23.77 -15.24
CA GLN A 74 13.72 23.58 -14.05
C GLN A 74 13.74 22.12 -13.58
N VAL A 75 12.59 21.43 -13.61
CA VAL A 75 12.51 19.99 -13.25
C VAL A 75 13.26 19.16 -14.29
N ILE A 76 13.08 19.41 -15.58
CA ILE A 76 13.79 18.65 -16.63
C ILE A 76 15.31 18.86 -16.53
N ASP A 77 15.74 20.12 -16.34
CA ASP A 77 17.16 20.43 -16.18
C ASP A 77 17.74 19.74 -14.94
N TYR A 78 17.00 19.78 -13.81
CA TYR A 78 17.38 19.07 -12.59
C TYR A 78 17.57 17.57 -12.83
N LEU A 79 16.61 16.91 -13.50
CA LEU A 79 16.67 15.47 -13.73
C LEU A 79 17.83 15.08 -14.67
N ASN A 80 18.12 15.93 -15.69
CA ASN A 80 19.26 15.71 -16.56
C ASN A 80 20.60 15.83 -15.81
N ASP A 81 20.71 16.80 -14.89
CA ASP A 81 21.93 17.04 -14.11
C ASP A 81 22.08 16.02 -12.95
N ASN A 82 20.99 15.40 -12.51
CA ASN A 82 20.96 14.50 -11.35
C ASN A 82 20.38 13.11 -11.68
N PRO A 83 21.00 12.33 -12.59
CA PRO A 83 20.45 11.07 -13.07
C PRO A 83 20.39 9.94 -12.02
N ARG A 84 20.92 10.18 -10.82
CA ARG A 84 20.91 9.21 -9.70
C ARG A 84 19.77 9.43 -8.72
N THR A 85 18.92 10.43 -8.94
CA THR A 85 17.75 10.65 -8.09
C THR A 85 16.81 9.45 -8.17
N TRP A 86 16.33 8.97 -7.03
CA TRP A 86 15.38 7.87 -6.92
C TRP A 86 13.97 8.32 -6.51
N LEU A 87 13.84 9.61 -6.17
CA LEU A 87 12.57 10.31 -5.96
C LEU A 87 12.53 11.53 -6.89
N PRO A 88 12.35 11.31 -8.21
CA PRO A 88 12.67 12.31 -9.21
C PRO A 88 11.89 13.62 -9.08
N ASP A 89 10.60 13.55 -8.86
CA ASP A 89 9.74 14.73 -8.65
C ASP A 89 9.98 15.39 -7.29
N GLN A 90 10.04 14.60 -6.24
CA GLN A 90 10.22 15.08 -4.87
C GLN A 90 11.61 15.71 -4.67
N ASP A 91 12.67 15.06 -5.14
CA ASP A 91 14.04 15.59 -5.06
C ASP A 91 14.17 16.90 -5.87
N ALA A 92 13.59 16.95 -7.10
CA ALA A 92 13.61 18.15 -7.92
C ALA A 92 12.91 19.32 -7.23
N LEU A 93 11.70 19.10 -6.69
CA LEU A 93 10.96 20.16 -6.00
C LEU A 93 11.68 20.62 -4.72
N ASN A 94 12.28 19.72 -3.96
CA ASN A 94 13.06 20.05 -2.78
C ASN A 94 14.32 20.87 -3.10
N ALA A 95 14.98 20.58 -4.22
CA ALA A 95 16.13 21.35 -4.67
C ALA A 95 15.73 22.74 -5.20
N ILE A 96 14.73 22.80 -6.09
CA ILE A 96 14.27 24.03 -6.76
C ILE A 96 13.68 25.03 -5.75
N PHE A 97 12.92 24.52 -4.77
CA PHE A 97 12.25 25.36 -3.78
C PHE A 97 12.93 25.35 -2.41
N SER A 98 14.22 24.96 -2.36
CA SER A 98 15.02 25.08 -1.15
C SER A 98 14.99 26.51 -0.61
N GLY A 99 14.62 26.68 0.66
CA GLY A 99 14.45 28.00 1.29
C GLY A 99 13.19 28.79 0.88
N LYS A 100 12.37 28.27 -0.07
CA LYS A 100 11.13 28.91 -0.56
C LYS A 100 9.88 28.10 -0.20
N THR A 101 10.02 27.12 0.68
CA THR A 101 8.93 26.24 1.15
C THR A 101 8.57 26.54 2.58
N LEU A 102 7.28 26.74 2.84
CA LEU A 102 6.70 26.77 4.18
C LEU A 102 6.49 25.32 4.64
N LEU A 103 7.19 24.89 5.68
CA LEU A 103 6.87 23.62 6.31
C LEU A 103 5.61 23.76 7.17
N ILE A 104 4.68 22.83 6.95
CA ILE A 104 3.40 22.76 7.66
C ILE A 104 3.31 21.51 8.53
N ASP A 105 2.27 21.47 9.36
CA ASP A 105 1.99 20.35 10.25
C ASP A 105 1.89 19.02 9.48
N GLU A 106 2.45 17.97 10.05
CA GLU A 106 2.45 16.63 9.44
C GLU A 106 1.05 16.04 9.26
N LYS A 107 0.03 16.52 9.98
CA LYS A 107 -1.39 16.10 9.81
C LYS A 107 -1.86 16.23 8.36
N TRP A 108 -1.24 17.12 7.56
CA TRP A 108 -1.59 17.37 6.18
C TRP A 108 -0.99 16.38 5.19
N ASN A 109 -0.04 15.54 5.65
CA ASN A 109 0.57 14.47 4.82
C ASN A 109 1.13 13.38 5.74
N TYR A 110 0.24 12.72 6.48
CA TYR A 110 0.60 11.78 7.54
C TYR A 110 0.71 10.36 7.00
N PHE A 111 1.90 9.78 7.07
CA PHE A 111 2.14 8.44 6.53
C PHE A 111 1.35 7.38 7.30
N ILE A 112 0.61 6.55 6.56
CA ILE A 112 -0.23 5.51 7.15
C ILE A 112 0.57 4.50 7.98
N ASP A 113 1.82 4.24 7.62
CA ASP A 113 2.65 3.28 8.34
C ASP A 113 3.00 3.75 9.77
N GLU A 114 3.12 5.06 9.99
CA GLU A 114 3.29 5.61 11.33
C GLU A 114 1.99 5.42 12.16
N ALA A 115 0.83 5.67 11.56
CA ALA A 115 -0.45 5.45 12.23
C ALA A 115 -0.67 3.97 12.57
N ARG A 116 -0.31 3.06 11.66
CA ARG A 116 -0.39 1.61 11.87
C ARG A 116 0.54 1.14 12.98
N LYS A 117 1.79 1.59 12.96
CA LYS A 117 2.81 1.26 13.96
C LYS A 117 2.36 1.66 15.37
N ASN A 118 1.73 2.82 15.49
CA ASN A 118 1.26 3.36 16.76
C ASN A 118 -0.17 2.90 17.10
N ASN A 119 -0.81 2.10 16.24
CA ASN A 119 -2.20 1.67 16.38
C ASN A 119 -3.17 2.85 16.62
N GLU A 120 -2.96 3.93 15.84
CA GLU A 120 -3.74 5.16 15.99
C GLU A 120 -5.18 4.97 15.49
N LYS A 121 -6.09 5.75 16.08
CA LYS A 121 -7.45 5.87 15.59
C LYS A 121 -7.52 6.88 14.44
N ALA A 122 -8.60 6.80 13.66
CA ALA A 122 -8.85 7.76 12.61
C ALA A 122 -9.10 9.17 13.19
N GLU A 123 -8.23 10.10 12.85
CA GLU A 123 -8.28 11.51 13.22
C GLU A 123 -8.47 12.40 11.99
N LYS A 124 -8.62 13.71 12.23
CA LYS A 124 -8.69 14.72 11.14
C LYS A 124 -7.31 14.96 10.55
N LYS A 125 -6.90 14.09 9.62
CA LYS A 125 -5.61 14.12 8.92
C LYS A 125 -5.80 13.79 7.44
N ILE A 126 -4.81 14.11 6.62
CA ILE A 126 -4.63 13.51 5.30
C ILE A 126 -3.64 12.37 5.47
N TYR A 127 -4.10 11.14 5.32
CA TYR A 127 -3.26 9.95 5.41
C TYR A 127 -2.68 9.61 4.04
N HIS A 128 -1.37 9.37 4.00
CA HIS A 128 -0.64 9.06 2.80
C HIS A 128 -0.21 7.59 2.78
N TYR A 129 -0.66 6.87 1.77
CA TYR A 129 -0.36 5.46 1.55
C TYR A 129 0.93 5.27 0.72
N ALA A 130 1.88 6.21 0.82
CA ALA A 130 3.12 6.23 0.03
C ALA A 130 3.81 4.88 0.01
N ALA A 131 4.03 4.33 -1.19
CA ALA A 131 4.67 3.05 -1.45
C ALA A 131 4.01 1.81 -0.82
N THR A 132 2.95 1.98 -0.05
CA THR A 132 2.18 0.90 0.59
C THR A 132 0.91 0.58 -0.17
N LEU A 133 0.97 0.63 -1.49
CA LEU A 133 -0.14 0.43 -2.41
C LEU A 133 -1.14 -0.61 -1.88
N LEU A 134 -2.26 -0.10 -1.33
CA LEU A 134 -3.48 -0.86 -1.05
C LEU A 134 -3.31 -2.10 -0.16
N MET A 135 -2.29 -2.13 0.70
CA MET A 135 -2.26 -3.08 1.81
C MET A 135 -3.16 -2.55 2.92
N LEU A 136 -4.43 -2.91 2.86
CA LEU A 136 -5.38 -2.56 3.91
C LEU A 136 -5.25 -3.54 5.08
N HIS A 137 -5.07 -2.99 6.27
CA HIS A 137 -5.01 -3.78 7.50
C HIS A 137 -6.37 -3.75 8.18
N THR A 138 -7.07 -4.85 8.17
CA THR A 138 -8.45 -4.94 8.70
C THR A 138 -8.60 -4.53 10.15
N ASN A 139 -7.53 -4.68 10.93
CA ASN A 139 -7.51 -4.30 12.34
C ASN A 139 -7.26 -2.81 12.54
N ASN A 140 -6.86 -2.09 11.50
CA ASN A 140 -6.63 -0.66 11.57
C ASN A 140 -7.92 0.11 11.22
N GLU A 141 -8.30 1.07 12.06
CA GLU A 141 -9.52 1.86 11.88
C GLU A 141 -9.43 2.76 10.66
N ILE A 142 -8.26 3.32 10.38
CA ILE A 142 -8.01 4.24 9.26
C ILE A 142 -8.14 3.49 7.93
N ASP A 143 -7.55 2.29 7.85
CA ASP A 143 -7.65 1.44 6.66
C ASP A 143 -9.09 1.05 6.37
N ARG A 144 -9.89 0.73 7.40
CA ARG A 144 -11.33 0.47 7.23
C ARG A 144 -12.07 1.70 6.72
N ALA A 145 -11.79 2.87 7.29
CA ALA A 145 -12.44 4.12 6.87
C ALA A 145 -12.11 4.46 5.41
N TYR A 146 -10.84 4.29 5.02
CA TYR A 146 -10.40 4.46 3.64
C TYR A 146 -11.12 3.49 2.69
N TYR A 147 -11.15 2.21 3.02
CA TYR A 147 -11.85 1.18 2.25
C TYR A 147 -13.34 1.52 2.05
N PHE A 148 -14.05 1.86 3.12
CA PHE A 148 -15.46 2.26 3.00
C PHE A 148 -15.66 3.54 2.18
N THR A 149 -14.67 4.43 2.16
CA THR A 149 -14.70 5.61 1.29
C THR A 149 -14.57 5.23 -0.18
N ILE A 150 -13.65 4.32 -0.51
CA ILE A 150 -13.48 3.79 -1.87
C ILE A 150 -14.78 3.15 -2.36
N LEU A 151 -15.43 2.31 -1.56
CA LEU A 151 -16.67 1.63 -1.93
C LEU A 151 -17.83 2.58 -2.24
N ARG A 152 -17.79 3.79 -1.73
CA ARG A 152 -18.81 4.83 -2.00
C ARG A 152 -18.54 5.61 -3.28
N THR A 153 -17.43 5.40 -3.94
CA THR A 153 -17.10 6.04 -5.21
C THR A 153 -17.78 5.33 -6.37
N PRO A 154 -17.95 5.98 -7.54
CA PRO A 154 -18.47 5.32 -8.73
C PRO A 154 -17.64 4.13 -9.22
N TRP A 155 -16.40 4.02 -8.76
CA TRP A 155 -15.46 2.94 -9.11
C TRP A 155 -15.36 1.86 -8.00
N GLY A 156 -16.26 1.91 -7.00
CA GLY A 156 -16.20 1.04 -5.82
C GLY A 156 -16.08 -0.44 -6.17
N GLU A 157 -16.92 -0.96 -7.07
CA GLU A 157 -16.88 -2.36 -7.50
C GLU A 157 -15.56 -2.72 -8.19
N GLN A 158 -15.07 -1.88 -9.10
CA GLN A 158 -13.80 -2.12 -9.80
C GLN A 158 -12.60 -2.07 -8.85
N MET A 159 -12.65 -1.16 -7.88
CA MET A 159 -11.60 -1.06 -6.86
C MET A 159 -11.65 -2.23 -5.88
N GLU A 160 -12.84 -2.73 -5.55
CA GLU A 160 -13.00 -3.92 -4.72
C GLU A 160 -12.34 -5.13 -5.38
N ASP A 161 -12.60 -5.35 -6.67
CA ASP A 161 -11.98 -6.41 -7.45
C ASP A 161 -10.45 -6.21 -7.54
N GLY A 162 -10.01 -4.98 -7.77
CA GLY A 162 -8.57 -4.63 -7.79
C GLY A 162 -7.89 -4.87 -6.44
N LEU A 163 -8.53 -4.51 -5.33
CA LEU A 163 -8.02 -4.77 -3.97
C LEU A 163 -7.96 -6.26 -3.67
N LEU A 164 -8.97 -7.02 -4.08
CA LEU A 164 -8.99 -8.47 -3.96
C LEU A 164 -7.86 -9.09 -4.79
N CYS A 165 -7.76 -8.72 -6.05
CA CYS A 165 -6.71 -9.18 -6.95
C CYS A 165 -5.31 -8.80 -6.44
N ASN A 166 -5.09 -7.59 -5.93
CA ASN A 166 -3.82 -7.18 -5.36
C ASN A 166 -3.50 -7.93 -4.07
N SER A 167 -4.49 -8.12 -3.19
CA SER A 167 -4.32 -8.91 -1.98
C SER A 167 -3.99 -10.37 -2.33
N MET A 168 -4.72 -10.95 -3.28
CA MET A 168 -4.45 -12.29 -3.79
C MET A 168 -3.14 -12.37 -4.57
N GLY A 169 -2.81 -11.36 -5.38
CA GLY A 169 -1.58 -11.31 -6.17
C GLY A 169 -0.30 -11.18 -5.33
N ARG A 170 -0.40 -10.60 -4.14
CA ARG A 170 0.69 -10.60 -3.15
C ARG A 170 0.77 -11.92 -2.37
N ILE A 171 -0.32 -12.63 -2.33
CA ILE A 171 -0.51 -13.90 -1.67
C ILE A 171 -0.03 -15.05 -2.56
N VAL A 172 -0.17 -14.90 -3.87
CA VAL A 172 0.14 -15.93 -4.87
C VAL A 172 1.38 -15.50 -5.65
N ASP A 173 2.29 -16.44 -5.82
CA ASP A 173 3.60 -16.28 -6.42
C ASP A 173 3.60 -15.51 -7.75
N ARG A 174 4.72 -14.82 -8.03
CA ARG A 174 5.02 -14.08 -9.27
C ARG A 174 5.01 -14.93 -10.55
N THR A 175 4.78 -16.24 -10.47
CA THR A 175 4.88 -17.23 -11.55
C THR A 175 3.60 -17.48 -12.36
N GLY A 176 2.58 -16.61 -12.27
CA GLY A 176 1.32 -16.80 -12.99
C GLY A 176 0.30 -17.68 -12.26
N MET A 177 0.56 -18.08 -11.03
CA MET A 177 -0.39 -18.81 -10.20
C MET A 177 -1.68 -18.02 -9.93
N LEU A 178 -1.58 -16.68 -9.82
CA LEU A 178 -2.74 -15.82 -9.65
C LEU A 178 -3.72 -15.95 -10.82
N GLU A 179 -3.20 -15.97 -12.05
CA GLU A 179 -4.04 -16.13 -13.24
C GLU A 179 -4.76 -17.49 -13.24
N LYS A 180 -4.05 -18.54 -12.87
CA LYS A 180 -4.63 -19.87 -12.74
C LYS A 180 -5.69 -19.92 -11.64
N LEU A 181 -5.40 -19.31 -10.49
CA LEU A 181 -6.37 -19.23 -9.38
C LEU A 181 -7.61 -18.45 -9.78
N LEU A 182 -7.46 -17.25 -10.36
CA LEU A 182 -8.59 -16.44 -10.82
C LEU A 182 -9.42 -17.16 -11.86
N LYS A 183 -8.78 -17.87 -12.80
CA LYS A 183 -9.46 -18.68 -13.80
C LYS A 183 -10.28 -19.81 -13.15
N LYS A 184 -9.77 -20.46 -12.12
CA LYS A 184 -10.50 -21.47 -11.38
C LYS A 184 -11.63 -20.87 -10.55
N VAL A 185 -11.41 -19.78 -9.84
CA VAL A 185 -12.42 -19.10 -8.99
C VAL A 185 -13.58 -18.53 -9.81
N THR A 186 -13.34 -18.12 -11.06
CA THR A 186 -14.40 -17.63 -11.96
C THR A 186 -15.23 -18.77 -12.58
N GLN A 187 -14.82 -20.01 -12.44
CA GLN A 187 -15.65 -21.15 -12.86
C GLN A 187 -16.76 -21.37 -11.82
N ASN A 188 -17.99 -21.57 -12.28
CA ASN A 188 -19.14 -21.82 -11.40
C ASN A 188 -18.94 -23.12 -10.59
N ASN A 189 -19.24 -23.09 -9.31
CA ASN A 189 -19.22 -24.21 -8.36
C ASN A 189 -17.83 -24.63 -7.82
N ILE A 190 -16.86 -23.75 -7.75
CA ILE A 190 -15.62 -24.05 -7.02
C ILE A 190 -15.84 -23.90 -5.51
N ARG A 191 -15.46 -24.95 -4.79
CA ARG A 191 -15.32 -24.94 -3.34
C ARG A 191 -13.94 -24.40 -2.97
N LEU A 192 -13.89 -23.30 -2.24
CA LEU A 192 -12.66 -22.75 -1.72
C LEU A 192 -12.48 -23.17 -0.26
N VAL A 193 -11.35 -23.79 0.01
CA VAL A 193 -10.94 -24.21 1.36
C VAL A 193 -9.70 -23.41 1.75
N PHE A 194 -9.82 -22.64 2.82
CA PHE A 194 -8.71 -21.85 3.34
C PHE A 194 -8.08 -22.54 4.53
N TYR A 195 -6.79 -22.69 4.47
CA TYR A 195 -5.96 -23.20 5.56
C TYR A 195 -5.10 -22.08 6.12
N GLY A 196 -5.35 -21.72 7.36
CA GLY A 196 -4.62 -20.66 8.04
C GLY A 196 -5.36 -20.11 9.25
N GLY A 197 -4.63 -19.68 10.27
CA GLY A 197 -5.18 -19.19 11.52
C GLY A 197 -6.03 -17.92 11.38
N GLU A 198 -6.72 -17.53 12.46
CA GLU A 198 -7.64 -16.39 12.51
C GLU A 198 -7.03 -15.05 12.08
N ASN A 199 -5.73 -14.90 12.20
CA ASN A 199 -4.98 -13.70 11.85
C ASN A 199 -4.32 -13.79 10.48
N SER A 200 -4.66 -14.80 9.66
CA SER A 200 -4.10 -14.85 8.32
C SER A 200 -4.51 -13.63 7.50
N SER A 201 -3.58 -13.12 6.73
CA SER A 201 -3.78 -11.95 5.87
C SER A 201 -4.92 -12.17 4.87
N ILE A 202 -5.14 -13.41 4.42
CA ILE A 202 -6.27 -13.78 3.56
C ILE A 202 -7.60 -13.61 4.31
N ARG A 203 -7.71 -14.17 5.51
CA ARG A 203 -8.94 -14.07 6.32
C ARG A 203 -9.26 -12.63 6.62
N ASN A 204 -8.23 -11.83 6.85
CA ASN A 204 -8.37 -10.40 7.05
C ASN A 204 -8.83 -9.69 5.78
N ALA A 205 -8.26 -9.97 4.61
CA ALA A 205 -8.70 -9.41 3.34
C ALA A 205 -10.16 -9.77 3.02
N MET A 206 -10.54 -11.03 3.24
CA MET A 206 -11.90 -11.51 3.03
C MET A 206 -12.92 -10.84 3.97
N ARG A 207 -12.54 -10.59 5.24
CA ARG A 207 -13.37 -9.83 6.18
C ARG A 207 -13.58 -8.39 5.74
N LEU A 208 -12.53 -7.74 5.21
CA LEU A 208 -12.64 -6.39 4.64
C LEU A 208 -13.65 -6.31 3.52
N LEU A 209 -13.62 -7.26 2.63
CA LEU A 209 -14.46 -7.27 1.45
C LEU A 209 -15.92 -7.58 1.78
N ASN A 210 -16.22 -7.97 3.04
CA ASN A 210 -17.57 -8.34 3.51
C ASN A 210 -18.31 -9.25 2.50
N ARG A 211 -17.53 -10.00 1.70
CA ARG A 211 -18.09 -10.99 0.77
C ARG A 211 -18.39 -12.24 1.55
N ASN A 212 -19.66 -12.55 1.65
CA ASN A 212 -20.13 -13.87 2.05
C ASN A 212 -19.70 -14.83 0.95
N PHE A 213 -18.55 -15.43 1.13
CA PHE A 213 -18.21 -16.65 0.42
C PHE A 213 -18.94 -17.76 1.17
N ASP A 214 -20.25 -17.88 0.95
CA ASP A 214 -21.07 -18.91 1.58
C ASP A 214 -20.60 -20.34 1.27
N SER A 215 -19.65 -20.46 0.34
CA SER A 215 -18.99 -21.71 -0.07
C SER A 215 -17.57 -21.86 0.45
N CYS A 216 -17.06 -20.94 1.29
CA CYS A 216 -15.69 -21.02 1.80
C CYS A 216 -15.64 -21.72 3.15
N GLU A 217 -14.74 -22.67 3.27
CA GLU A 217 -14.40 -23.34 4.53
C GLU A 217 -13.06 -22.84 5.04
N TRP A 218 -12.97 -22.72 6.37
CA TRP A 218 -11.76 -22.24 7.04
C TRP A 218 -11.29 -23.29 8.04
N HIS A 219 -10.05 -23.73 7.88
CA HIS A 219 -9.41 -24.69 8.77
C HIS A 219 -8.15 -24.08 9.38
N GLU A 220 -7.97 -24.21 10.68
CA GLU A 220 -6.71 -23.86 11.34
C GLU A 220 -5.65 -24.95 11.10
N HIS A 221 -6.08 -26.19 11.02
CA HIS A 221 -5.25 -27.34 10.73
C HIS A 221 -5.95 -28.23 9.71
N LEU A 222 -5.20 -28.72 8.72
CA LEU A 222 -5.69 -29.73 7.79
C LEU A 222 -5.45 -31.12 8.37
N LYS A 223 -6.45 -32.01 8.23
CA LYS A 223 -6.31 -33.41 8.53
C LYS A 223 -6.44 -34.21 7.26
N GLU A 224 -5.66 -35.28 7.13
CA GLU A 224 -5.64 -36.13 5.93
C GLU A 224 -7.05 -36.63 5.54
N ASN A 225 -7.88 -36.99 6.51
CA ASN A 225 -9.23 -37.49 6.28
C ASN A 225 -10.27 -36.40 5.90
N GLU A 226 -9.88 -35.12 5.91
CA GLU A 226 -10.74 -33.99 5.55
C GLU A 226 -10.42 -33.45 4.16
N ILE A 227 -9.38 -33.98 3.48
CA ILE A 227 -8.98 -33.56 2.15
C ILE A 227 -9.89 -34.15 1.09
N ILE A 228 -10.43 -33.27 0.26
CA ILE A 228 -11.24 -33.62 -0.89
C ILE A 228 -10.39 -33.43 -2.15
N CYS A 229 -10.19 -34.53 -2.86
CA CYS A 229 -9.46 -34.56 -4.13
C CYS A 229 -10.47 -34.63 -5.28
N ASP A 230 -10.99 -33.47 -5.68
CA ASP A 230 -11.83 -33.33 -6.86
C ASP A 230 -11.42 -32.11 -7.66
N ASP A 231 -11.91 -32.01 -8.91
CA ASP A 231 -11.59 -30.91 -9.83
C ASP A 231 -12.24 -29.56 -9.44
N ASN A 232 -13.16 -29.60 -8.47
CA ASN A 232 -13.94 -28.42 -8.06
C ASN A 232 -13.51 -27.86 -6.69
N THR A 233 -12.56 -28.50 -6.01
CA THR A 233 -12.03 -28.02 -4.73
C THR A 233 -10.66 -27.40 -4.91
N VAL A 234 -10.48 -26.19 -4.41
CA VAL A 234 -9.20 -25.48 -4.41
C VAL A 234 -8.83 -25.09 -2.98
N TYR A 235 -7.62 -25.42 -2.59
CA TYR A 235 -7.06 -25.10 -1.28
C TYR A 235 -6.19 -23.85 -1.38
N ILE A 236 -6.38 -22.92 -0.46
CA ILE A 236 -5.54 -21.73 -0.29
C ILE A 236 -4.81 -21.87 1.04
N VAL A 237 -3.51 -22.09 0.99
CA VAL A 237 -2.68 -22.31 2.17
C VAL A 237 -1.96 -21.04 2.56
N SER A 238 -2.18 -20.56 3.78
CA SER A 238 -1.42 -19.43 4.32
C SER A 238 -0.02 -19.90 4.71
N ALA A 239 1.01 -19.32 4.12
CA ALA A 239 2.40 -19.61 4.49
C ALA A 239 2.73 -19.27 5.96
N GLU A 240 1.91 -18.41 6.59
CA GLU A 240 2.04 -18.05 8.01
C GLU A 240 1.49 -19.12 8.96
N ALA A 241 0.58 -19.94 8.45
CA ALA A 241 -0.09 -20.98 9.21
C ALA A 241 0.50 -22.38 8.95
N ASP A 242 1.42 -22.50 8.00
CA ASP A 242 2.06 -23.76 7.69
C ASP A 242 3.11 -24.08 8.77
N ASP A 243 2.72 -24.94 9.69
CA ASP A 243 3.62 -25.56 10.67
C ASP A 243 4.49 -26.68 10.07
N GLY A 244 4.52 -26.78 8.72
CA GLY A 244 5.26 -27.76 7.95
C GLY A 244 4.47 -29.03 7.60
N ASN A 245 3.31 -29.26 8.20
CA ASN A 245 2.51 -30.47 7.97
C ASN A 245 1.43 -30.28 6.91
N GLY A 246 0.83 -29.10 6.78
CA GLY A 246 -0.30 -28.88 5.88
C GLY A 246 0.04 -29.09 4.41
N LEU A 247 1.22 -28.64 3.97
CA LEU A 247 1.70 -28.84 2.61
C LEU A 247 2.02 -30.30 2.31
N GLU A 248 2.61 -31.00 3.28
CA GLU A 248 2.92 -32.44 3.15
C GLU A 248 1.63 -33.25 3.05
N ILE A 249 0.61 -32.93 3.83
CA ILE A 249 -0.71 -33.57 3.77
C ILE A 249 -1.36 -33.38 2.39
N LEU A 250 -1.35 -32.17 1.83
CA LEU A 250 -1.90 -31.91 0.50
C LEU A 250 -1.13 -32.66 -0.61
N ALA A 251 0.21 -32.64 -0.53
CA ALA A 251 1.04 -33.36 -1.49
C ALA A 251 0.85 -34.90 -1.41
N ASN A 252 0.73 -35.46 -0.19
CA ASN A 252 0.46 -36.86 0.03
C ASN A 252 -0.94 -37.29 -0.45
N ALA A 253 -1.89 -36.34 -0.45
CA ALA A 253 -3.22 -36.52 -1.05
C ALA A 253 -3.20 -36.47 -2.59
N GLY A 254 -2.05 -36.25 -3.20
CA GLY A 254 -1.90 -36.18 -4.67
C GLY A 254 -2.30 -34.84 -5.29
N LEU A 255 -2.45 -33.80 -4.48
CA LEU A 255 -2.78 -32.46 -4.96
C LEU A 255 -1.50 -31.73 -5.41
N GLU A 256 -1.63 -30.91 -6.47
CA GLU A 256 -0.51 -30.18 -7.08
C GLU A 256 -0.58 -28.69 -6.78
N ASN A 257 0.56 -28.09 -6.37
CA ASN A 257 0.67 -26.66 -6.16
C ASN A 257 0.50 -25.90 -7.49
N GLY A 258 -0.35 -24.87 -7.47
CA GLY A 258 -0.69 -24.09 -8.66
C GLY A 258 -1.81 -24.69 -9.51
N GLU A 259 -2.31 -25.89 -9.13
CA GLU A 259 -3.46 -26.52 -9.77
C GLU A 259 -4.61 -26.75 -8.77
N ASN A 260 -4.38 -27.50 -7.71
CA ASN A 260 -5.38 -27.84 -6.70
C ASN A 260 -5.19 -27.07 -5.41
N TYR A 261 -3.98 -26.61 -5.12
CA TYR A 261 -3.73 -25.71 -4.01
C TYR A 261 -2.77 -24.58 -4.39
N PHE A 262 -2.86 -23.48 -3.64
CA PHE A 262 -2.03 -22.30 -3.81
C PHE A 262 -1.48 -21.87 -2.46
N ILE A 263 -0.16 -21.67 -2.40
CA ILE A 263 0.51 -21.22 -1.18
C ILE A 263 0.56 -19.70 -1.21
N THR A 264 0.12 -19.09 -0.13
CA THR A 264 0.29 -17.64 0.04
C THR A 264 1.72 -17.37 0.46
N GLN A 265 2.41 -16.49 -0.24
CA GLN A 265 3.70 -16.03 0.23
C GLN A 265 3.54 -15.38 1.61
N ARG A 266 4.50 -15.62 2.50
CA ARG A 266 4.63 -14.81 3.71
C ARG A 266 4.61 -13.35 3.26
N PHE A 267 3.66 -12.59 3.76
CA PHE A 267 3.77 -11.16 3.67
C PHE A 267 5.13 -10.81 4.22
N LEU A 268 5.90 -10.07 3.42
CA LEU A 268 7.13 -9.49 3.88
C LEU A 268 6.79 -8.82 5.21
N HIS A 269 7.16 -9.46 6.31
CA HIS A 269 7.18 -8.77 7.58
C HIS A 269 8.05 -7.55 7.34
N TYR A 270 7.52 -6.40 7.62
CA TYR A 270 8.29 -5.18 7.76
C TYR A 270 9.30 -5.46 8.86
N THR A 271 10.43 -6.00 8.49
CA THR A 271 11.58 -6.09 9.38
C THR A 271 12.22 -4.71 9.39
N GLU A 272 12.67 -4.26 10.53
CA GLU A 272 13.34 -2.97 10.77
C GLU A 272 14.55 -2.68 9.86
N GLY A 273 14.66 -3.32 8.71
CA GLY A 273 15.81 -3.30 7.80
C GLY A 273 15.51 -3.16 6.31
N GLY A 274 14.30 -2.80 5.89
CA GLY A 274 13.98 -2.61 4.47
C GLY A 274 13.49 -3.88 3.76
N PHE A 275 13.02 -3.72 2.53
CA PHE A 275 12.55 -4.81 1.67
C PHE A 275 13.70 -5.80 1.43
N ALA A 276 13.60 -6.99 2.00
CA ALA A 276 14.32 -8.14 1.50
C ALA A 276 13.49 -8.73 0.34
N LEU A 277 14.07 -8.66 -0.85
CA LEU A 277 13.57 -9.33 -2.04
C LEU A 277 13.67 -10.85 -1.88
#